data_ccd335a97419cbcde0a1e81ef2534716
#
_entry.id   ccd335a97419cbcde0a1e81ef2534716
#
_cell.length_a   1.000
_cell.length_b   1.000
_cell.length_c   1.000
_cell.angle_alpha   90.00
_cell.angle_beta   90.00
_cell.angle_gamma   90.00
#
_symmetry.space_group_name_H-M   'P 1'
#
loop_
_entity.id
_entity.type
_entity.pdbx_description
1 polymer ?
#
loop_
_entity_poly.entity_id
_entity_poly.type
_entity_poly.pdbx_seq_one_letter_code
_entity_poly.pdbx_strand_id
1 'polypeptide(L)'
;MCIKIYSTLIGVFVVGYLLINHNKYFCSSKIVERYYNKYFFENKTLKDLPDTPLIAINATEVTQNQLMTFSKLKVACGSNYPQGIILPDEIPVSLSVMASSAYPLFSPVTISAEYFADTKKDVEEPVLIDGGIYDNQGLHKLDERKSAYGTDFSIVSNAGNAELNDEGMENVITLLYKVMELLMNRIEKMQMRKALYQPMEPQIEMEKDKRCAYVALMWTPSERAIDGYLNNIQDSLVPRYVYEANGINEEQAERLRQRTMTQEERRQCNEIVKEHIKWAELCENQNRVIEAWARAKNVGTNLKGLKKTEINALVTLAEWQTILQVRLHLPHLIHEQV
;
A
#
# COMPACT_ATOMS: atom_id res chain seq x y z
N MET A 1 38.19 -10.44 -42.93
CA MET A 1 37.22 -11.22 -42.13
C MET A 1 37.48 -11.05 -40.63
N CYS A 2 38.70 -11.26 -40.14
CA CYS A 2 39.00 -11.11 -38.68
C CYS A 2 38.67 -9.73 -38.08
N ILE A 3 38.99 -8.61 -38.76
CA ILE A 3 38.71 -7.26 -38.23
C ILE A 3 37.23 -7.03 -37.98
N LYS A 4 36.31 -7.49 -38.83
CA LYS A 4 34.87 -7.40 -38.66
C LYS A 4 34.38 -8.21 -37.43
N ILE A 5 34.97 -9.40 -37.22
CA ILE A 5 34.61 -10.24 -36.05
C ILE A 5 35.05 -9.56 -34.76
N TYR A 6 36.28 -9.02 -34.71
CA TYR A 6 36.73 -8.28 -33.51
C TYR A 6 35.91 -7.02 -33.22
N SER A 7 35.55 -6.24 -34.24
CA SER A 7 34.70 -5.07 -34.05
C SER A 7 33.30 -5.42 -33.56
N THR A 8 32.72 -6.52 -34.03
CA THR A 8 31.43 -7.02 -33.56
C THR A 8 31.51 -7.49 -32.10
N LEU A 9 32.54 -8.26 -31.74
CA LEU A 9 32.74 -8.73 -30.36
C LEU A 9 32.96 -7.56 -29.40
N ILE A 10 33.74 -6.54 -29.75
CA ILE A 10 33.93 -5.32 -28.95
C ILE A 10 32.60 -4.59 -28.81
N GLY A 11 31.82 -4.47 -29.90
CA GLY A 11 30.49 -3.85 -29.86
C GLY A 11 29.55 -4.58 -28.91
N VAL A 12 29.48 -5.89 -28.97
CA VAL A 12 28.66 -6.70 -28.06
C VAL A 12 29.11 -6.55 -26.59
N PHE A 13 30.44 -6.55 -26.36
CA PHE A 13 30.99 -6.36 -25.02
C PHE A 13 30.68 -4.96 -24.44
N VAL A 14 30.84 -3.91 -25.28
CA VAL A 14 30.51 -2.53 -24.87
C VAL A 14 29.01 -2.38 -24.54
N VAL A 15 28.15 -2.91 -25.42
CA VAL A 15 26.68 -2.90 -25.18
C VAL A 15 26.33 -3.68 -23.91
N GLY A 16 26.89 -4.87 -23.72
CA GLY A 16 26.70 -5.66 -22.51
C GLY A 16 27.17 -4.93 -21.26
N TYR A 17 28.33 -4.29 -21.30
CA TYR A 17 28.85 -3.49 -20.21
C TYR A 17 27.94 -2.29 -19.87
N LEU A 18 27.44 -1.58 -20.89
CA LEU A 18 26.52 -0.46 -20.71
C LEU A 18 25.17 -0.90 -20.15
N LEU A 19 24.65 -2.07 -20.57
CA LEU A 19 23.42 -2.64 -20.05
C LEU A 19 23.56 -3.06 -18.57
N ILE A 20 24.67 -3.70 -18.22
CA ILE A 20 24.94 -4.11 -16.83
C ILE A 20 25.11 -2.88 -15.91
N ASN A 21 25.76 -1.82 -16.40
CA ASN A 21 26.05 -0.62 -15.66
C ASN A 21 25.08 0.55 -15.99
N HIS A 22 23.90 0.25 -16.51
CA HIS A 22 22.99 1.28 -17.02
C HIS A 22 22.63 2.33 -15.95
N ASN A 23 22.41 1.93 -14.70
CA ASN A 23 22.11 2.85 -13.59
C ASN A 23 23.23 3.88 -13.32
N LYS A 24 24.48 3.54 -13.67
CA LYS A 24 25.62 4.45 -13.54
C LYS A 24 25.63 5.51 -14.63
N TYR A 25 25.20 5.15 -15.85
CA TYR A 25 25.27 6.05 -17.01
C TYR A 25 23.93 6.68 -17.38
N PHE A 26 22.82 6.03 -17.06
CA PHE A 26 21.47 6.49 -17.36
C PHE A 26 20.65 6.57 -16.08
N CYS A 27 20.64 7.74 -15.47
CA CYS A 27 19.84 7.99 -14.29
C CYS A 27 18.36 8.21 -14.66
N SER A 28 17.63 7.12 -14.93
CA SER A 28 16.22 7.17 -15.36
C SER A 28 15.32 7.86 -14.34
N SER A 29 15.57 7.65 -13.04
CA SER A 29 14.86 8.33 -11.96
C SER A 29 14.97 9.84 -12.01
N LYS A 30 16.16 10.41 -12.32
CA LYS A 30 16.33 11.86 -12.47
C LYS A 30 15.52 12.45 -13.63
N ILE A 31 15.33 11.67 -14.70
CA ILE A 31 14.49 12.09 -15.84
C ILE A 31 13.03 12.15 -15.40
N VAL A 32 12.52 11.08 -14.77
CA VAL A 32 11.14 10.99 -14.31
C VAL A 32 10.86 12.04 -13.21
N GLU A 33 11.79 12.22 -12.27
CA GLU A 33 11.68 13.23 -11.22
C GLU A 33 11.51 14.66 -11.79
N ARG A 34 12.26 15.03 -12.86
CA ARG A 34 12.07 16.31 -13.54
C ARG A 34 10.68 16.45 -14.15
N TYR A 35 10.09 15.38 -14.68
CA TYR A 35 8.71 15.40 -15.18
C TYR A 35 7.71 15.53 -14.03
N TYR A 36 7.91 14.80 -12.92
CA TYR A 36 7.08 14.96 -11.72
C TYR A 36 7.12 16.41 -11.22
N ASN A 37 8.32 16.98 -11.11
CA ASN A 37 8.47 18.37 -10.70
C ASN A 37 7.77 19.34 -11.63
N LYS A 38 7.98 19.20 -12.95
CA LYS A 38 7.43 20.13 -13.95
C LYS A 38 5.89 20.07 -14.04
N TYR A 39 5.29 18.88 -13.97
CA TYR A 39 3.87 18.71 -14.30
C TYR A 39 2.96 18.54 -13.09
N PHE A 40 3.50 18.18 -11.91
CA PHE A 40 2.69 17.89 -10.73
C PHE A 40 3.07 18.74 -9.52
N PHE A 41 4.35 19.01 -9.29
CA PHE A 41 4.79 19.61 -8.03
C PHE A 41 5.34 21.02 -8.12
N GLU A 42 5.66 21.54 -9.31
CA GLU A 42 6.00 22.95 -9.56
C GLU A 42 7.06 23.51 -8.59
N ASN A 43 8.15 22.77 -8.36
CA ASN A 43 9.24 23.08 -7.43
C ASN A 43 8.84 23.15 -5.94
N LYS A 44 7.69 22.57 -5.56
CA LYS A 44 7.31 22.47 -4.14
C LYS A 44 8.24 21.53 -3.38
N THR A 45 8.53 21.92 -2.15
CA THR A 45 9.31 21.11 -1.19
C THR A 45 8.40 20.49 -0.14
N LEU A 46 8.93 19.63 0.72
CA LEU A 46 8.14 18.99 1.77
C LEU A 46 7.51 20.01 2.74
N LYS A 47 8.11 21.20 2.92
CA LYS A 47 7.52 22.26 3.75
C LYS A 47 6.22 22.82 3.19
N ASP A 48 6.03 22.75 1.87
CA ASP A 48 4.83 23.24 1.18
C ASP A 48 3.65 22.26 1.30
N LEU A 49 3.88 21.05 1.85
CA LEU A 49 2.81 20.10 2.16
C LEU A 49 1.88 20.67 3.23
N PRO A 50 0.57 20.29 3.21
CA PRO A 50 -0.38 20.76 4.21
C PRO A 50 -0.02 20.27 5.61
N ASP A 51 -0.45 21.03 6.63
CA ASP A 51 -0.32 20.60 8.03
C ASP A 51 -1.35 19.53 8.37
N THR A 52 -2.50 19.58 7.72
CA THR A 52 -3.60 18.61 7.87
C THR A 52 -4.27 18.35 6.52
N PRO A 53 -4.38 17.10 6.08
CA PRO A 53 -3.82 15.88 6.70
C PRO A 53 -2.30 15.84 6.62
N LEU A 54 -1.67 15.19 7.61
CA LEU A 54 -0.22 14.94 7.57
C LEU A 54 0.10 13.91 6.49
N ILE A 55 0.94 14.31 5.54
CA ILE A 55 1.36 13.45 4.43
C ILE A 55 2.71 12.81 4.77
N ALA A 56 2.79 11.48 4.59
CA ALA A 56 4.01 10.70 4.70
C ALA A 56 4.23 9.93 3.38
N ILE A 57 5.40 10.10 2.77
CA ILE A 57 5.83 9.40 1.56
C ILE A 57 6.94 8.45 1.95
N ASN A 58 6.80 7.16 1.65
CA ASN A 58 7.71 6.12 2.08
C ASN A 58 8.58 5.62 0.93
N ALA A 59 9.86 5.40 1.20
CA ALA A 59 10.82 4.73 0.32
C ALA A 59 11.62 3.70 1.11
N THR A 60 12.22 2.72 0.44
CA THR A 60 13.10 1.74 1.06
C THR A 60 14.55 2.21 0.97
N GLU A 61 15.22 2.36 2.09
CA GLU A 61 16.65 2.61 2.16
C GLU A 61 17.40 1.29 2.10
N VAL A 62 18.32 1.16 1.11
CA VAL A 62 18.90 -0.13 0.71
C VAL A 62 20.00 -0.58 1.65
N THR A 63 20.84 0.35 2.12
CA THR A 63 22.07 -0.01 2.88
C THR A 63 21.77 -0.49 4.29
N GLN A 64 20.74 0.06 4.93
CA GLN A 64 20.30 -0.30 6.27
C GLN A 64 19.08 -1.20 6.28
N ASN A 65 18.48 -1.45 5.10
CA ASN A 65 17.23 -2.19 4.95
C ASN A 65 16.13 -1.64 5.87
N GLN A 66 15.85 -0.35 5.75
CA GLN A 66 14.89 0.38 6.59
C GLN A 66 13.93 1.22 5.77
N LEU A 67 12.81 1.57 6.39
CA LEU A 67 11.85 2.48 5.79
C LEU A 67 12.32 3.93 5.98
N MET A 68 12.49 4.66 4.87
CA MET A 68 12.69 6.09 4.88
C MET A 68 11.37 6.81 4.63
N THR A 69 10.98 7.69 5.55
CA THR A 69 9.73 8.44 5.47
C THR A 69 10.00 9.92 5.27
N PHE A 70 9.39 10.49 4.24
CA PHE A 70 9.43 11.90 3.91
C PHE A 70 8.12 12.58 4.32
N SER A 71 8.21 13.62 5.11
CA SER A 71 7.06 14.43 5.50
C SER A 71 7.48 15.85 5.83
N LYS A 72 6.50 16.73 5.97
CA LYS A 72 6.72 18.10 6.43
C LYS A 72 7.36 18.17 7.81
N LEU A 73 7.03 17.23 8.71
CA LEU A 73 7.55 17.24 10.08
C LEU A 73 9.02 16.86 10.16
N LYS A 74 9.41 15.84 9.39
CA LYS A 74 10.78 15.32 9.36
C LYS A 74 10.98 14.36 8.21
N VAL A 75 12.24 14.20 7.84
CA VAL A 75 12.69 13.07 7.01
C VAL A 75 13.47 12.12 7.93
N ALA A 76 13.05 10.87 7.99
CA ALA A 76 13.60 9.91 8.94
C ALA A 76 13.74 8.51 8.31
N CYS A 77 14.84 7.85 8.62
CA CYS A 77 15.11 6.47 8.29
C CYS A 77 15.30 5.69 9.59
N GLY A 78 14.32 4.82 9.93
CA GLY A 78 14.34 4.07 11.19
C GLY A 78 14.50 4.93 12.45
N SER A 79 14.98 4.28 13.54
CA SER A 79 15.23 4.96 14.82
C SER A 79 16.61 5.62 14.90
N ASN A 80 17.56 5.22 14.07
CA ASN A 80 18.95 5.61 14.17
C ASN A 80 19.56 5.83 12.79
N TYR A 81 19.27 6.97 12.15
CA TYR A 81 20.15 7.41 11.09
C TYR A 81 21.34 8.14 11.74
N PRO A 82 22.52 7.53 11.81
CA PRO A 82 23.63 8.09 12.62
C PRO A 82 24.29 9.30 12.00
N GLN A 83 23.85 9.75 10.82
CA GLN A 83 24.67 10.60 9.98
C GLN A 83 24.14 12.02 9.74
N GLY A 84 23.07 12.44 10.40
CA GLY A 84 22.64 13.83 10.30
C GLY A 84 21.12 14.00 10.18
N ILE A 85 20.67 15.23 10.42
CA ILE A 85 19.27 15.62 10.27
C ILE A 85 19.08 16.07 8.82
N ILE A 86 18.20 15.41 8.09
CA ILE A 86 17.79 15.83 6.75
C ILE A 86 16.74 16.93 6.91
N LEU A 87 16.94 18.05 6.22
CA LEU A 87 16.06 19.22 6.29
C LEU A 87 14.85 19.05 5.34
N PRO A 88 13.63 18.91 5.86
CA PRO A 88 12.45 18.79 5.00
C PRO A 88 12.23 20.01 4.09
N ASP A 89 12.66 21.18 4.55
CA ASP A 89 12.45 22.45 3.87
C ASP A 89 13.06 22.51 2.46
N GLU A 90 14.12 21.77 2.23
CA GLU A 90 14.88 21.81 0.98
C GLU A 90 14.59 20.63 0.06
N ILE A 91 14.01 19.53 0.59
CA ILE A 91 13.73 18.34 -0.22
C ILE A 91 12.53 18.58 -1.13
N PRO A 92 12.69 18.42 -2.46
CA PRO A 92 11.58 18.50 -3.40
C PRO A 92 10.58 17.36 -3.17
N VAL A 93 9.27 17.66 -3.25
CA VAL A 93 8.23 16.62 -3.22
C VAL A 93 8.43 15.64 -4.37
N SER A 94 8.84 16.12 -5.55
CA SER A 94 9.16 15.29 -6.72
C SER A 94 10.22 14.23 -6.42
N LEU A 95 11.27 14.58 -5.68
CA LEU A 95 12.34 13.66 -5.29
C LEU A 95 11.81 12.57 -4.35
N SER A 96 11.00 12.95 -3.37
CA SER A 96 10.39 12.01 -2.42
C SER A 96 9.44 11.03 -3.11
N VAL A 97 8.61 11.53 -4.04
CA VAL A 97 7.70 10.69 -4.83
C VAL A 97 8.47 9.79 -5.80
N MET A 98 9.55 10.31 -6.41
CA MET A 98 10.40 9.48 -7.27
C MET A 98 11.08 8.37 -6.48
N ALA A 99 11.59 8.66 -5.28
CA ALA A 99 12.19 7.65 -4.40
C ALA A 99 11.15 6.56 -4.02
N SER A 100 9.92 6.98 -3.69
CA SER A 100 8.81 6.08 -3.35
C SER A 100 8.39 5.17 -4.51
N SER A 101 8.56 5.64 -5.75
CA SER A 101 8.15 4.92 -6.98
C SER A 101 9.34 4.38 -7.79
N ALA A 102 10.54 4.35 -7.21
CA ALA A 102 11.74 3.85 -7.86
C ALA A 102 11.75 2.30 -7.94
N TYR A 103 10.75 1.76 -8.63
CA TYR A 103 10.66 0.32 -8.90
C TYR A 103 11.88 -0.15 -9.72
N PRO A 104 12.29 -1.39 -9.66
CA PRO A 104 13.56 -1.89 -10.19
C PRO A 104 13.91 -1.61 -11.64
N LEU A 105 13.00 -1.09 -12.43
CA LEU A 105 13.27 -0.58 -13.79
C LEU A 105 13.86 0.84 -13.78
N PHE A 106 13.77 1.55 -12.65
CA PHE A 106 14.36 2.86 -12.48
C PHE A 106 15.69 2.77 -11.72
N SER A 107 16.57 3.73 -11.98
CA SER A 107 17.78 3.86 -11.18
C SER A 107 17.43 4.21 -9.73
N PRO A 108 18.19 3.70 -8.74
CA PRO A 108 18.01 4.14 -7.36
C PRO A 108 18.11 5.66 -7.20
N VAL A 109 17.40 6.20 -6.22
CA VAL A 109 17.43 7.63 -5.88
C VAL A 109 18.37 7.84 -4.71
N THR A 110 19.36 8.72 -4.87
CA THR A 110 20.28 9.08 -3.79
C THR A 110 19.90 10.44 -3.23
N ILE A 111 19.82 10.56 -1.92
CA ILE A 111 19.64 11.85 -1.23
C ILE A 111 21.01 12.50 -1.06
N SER A 112 21.24 13.60 -1.76
CA SER A 112 22.50 14.34 -1.75
C SER A 112 22.84 14.87 -0.34
N ALA A 113 24.14 14.90 -0.03
CA ALA A 113 24.66 15.46 1.21
C ALA A 113 24.26 16.94 1.44
N GLU A 114 23.91 17.68 0.38
CA GLU A 114 23.47 19.08 0.48
C GLU A 114 22.17 19.25 1.30
N TYR A 115 21.32 18.21 1.39
CA TYR A 115 20.08 18.23 2.17
C TYR A 115 20.29 17.97 3.67
N PHE A 116 21.53 17.75 4.12
CA PHE A 116 21.82 17.48 5.53
C PHE A 116 22.23 18.77 6.25
N ALA A 117 21.72 18.95 7.48
CA ALA A 117 21.99 20.13 8.30
C ALA A 117 23.48 20.32 8.65
N ASP A 118 24.24 19.22 8.74
CA ASP A 118 25.66 19.23 9.06
C ASP A 118 26.49 18.70 7.89
N THR A 119 26.88 19.60 6.99
CA THR A 119 27.66 19.27 5.79
C THR A 119 29.17 19.05 6.08
N LYS A 120 29.61 19.16 7.33
CA LYS A 120 31.03 19.03 7.72
C LYS A 120 31.46 17.59 8.01
N LYS A 121 30.53 16.65 8.07
CA LYS A 121 30.82 15.23 8.27
C LYS A 121 30.75 14.50 6.94
N ASP A 122 31.56 13.44 6.81
CA ASP A 122 31.38 12.45 5.74
C ASP A 122 30.01 11.77 5.95
N VAL A 123 28.98 12.37 5.35
CA VAL A 123 27.60 11.86 5.42
C VAL A 123 27.45 10.79 4.35
N GLU A 124 27.10 9.60 4.76
CA GLU A 124 26.72 8.55 3.81
C GLU A 124 25.36 8.89 3.19
N GLU A 125 25.35 9.12 1.88
CA GLU A 125 24.14 9.48 1.16
C GLU A 125 23.19 8.28 1.06
N PRO A 126 21.93 8.35 1.57
CA PRO A 126 20.99 7.26 1.48
C PRO A 126 20.68 6.90 0.04
N VAL A 127 20.67 5.60 -0.24
CA VAL A 127 20.28 5.05 -1.54
C VAL A 127 18.90 4.44 -1.42
N LEU A 128 17.95 4.96 -2.18
CA LEU A 128 16.54 4.67 -2.05
C LEU A 128 15.99 3.96 -3.28
N ILE A 129 15.08 3.02 -3.02
CA ILE A 129 14.28 2.33 -4.01
C ILE A 129 12.81 2.34 -3.59
N ASP A 130 11.94 1.76 -4.39
CA ASP A 130 10.50 1.71 -4.18
C ASP A 130 10.10 1.36 -2.73
N GLY A 131 9.18 2.14 -2.18
CA GLY A 131 8.69 1.95 -0.81
C GLY A 131 7.97 0.62 -0.59
N GLY A 132 7.34 0.08 -1.63
CA GLY A 132 6.62 -1.18 -1.58
C GLY A 132 7.51 -2.41 -1.32
N ILE A 133 8.83 -2.27 -1.48
CA ILE A 133 9.78 -3.35 -1.14
C ILE A 133 9.86 -3.56 0.37
N TYR A 134 9.68 -2.52 1.17
CA TYR A 134 9.65 -2.62 2.63
C TYR A 134 8.24 -2.61 3.19
N ASP A 135 7.40 -1.67 2.71
CA ASP A 135 6.04 -1.42 3.21
C ASP A 135 5.10 -1.12 2.04
N ASN A 136 4.56 -2.18 1.44
CA ASN A 136 3.74 -2.07 0.23
C ASN A 136 2.40 -1.35 0.45
N GLN A 137 1.97 -1.20 1.70
CA GLN A 137 0.66 -0.64 2.04
C GLN A 137 0.71 0.61 2.92
N GLY A 138 1.91 1.10 3.25
CA GLY A 138 2.09 2.28 4.08
C GLY A 138 1.66 2.09 5.55
N LEU A 139 1.52 0.84 6.01
CA LEU A 139 1.01 0.53 7.35
C LEU A 139 2.06 0.66 8.45
N HIS A 140 3.34 0.51 8.12
CA HIS A 140 4.40 0.47 9.12
C HIS A 140 4.41 1.72 10.01
N LYS A 141 4.26 2.91 9.42
CA LYS A 141 4.23 4.16 10.19
C LYS A 141 2.96 4.36 11.00
N LEU A 142 1.83 3.88 10.50
CA LEU A 142 0.56 3.93 11.23
C LEU A 142 0.56 2.99 12.44
N ASP A 143 1.40 1.95 12.43
CA ASP A 143 1.55 0.99 13.53
C ASP A 143 2.40 1.52 14.69
N GLU A 144 3.21 2.55 14.46
CA GLU A 144 4.03 3.18 15.50
C GLU A 144 3.14 4.07 16.40
N ARG A 145 2.49 3.50 17.41
CA ARG A 145 1.53 4.20 18.32
C ARG A 145 2.05 5.48 18.97
N LYS A 146 3.36 5.59 19.17
CA LYS A 146 4.01 6.78 19.75
C LYS A 146 4.52 7.76 18.70
N SER A 147 4.27 7.49 17.42
CA SER A 147 4.69 8.38 16.34
C SER A 147 3.62 9.42 16.04
N ALA A 148 4.03 10.50 15.38
CA ALA A 148 3.10 11.52 14.88
C ALA A 148 2.12 10.98 13.82
N TYR A 149 2.35 9.78 13.29
CA TYR A 149 1.52 9.10 12.30
C TYR A 149 0.61 8.03 12.88
N GLY A 150 0.70 7.77 14.19
CA GLY A 150 -0.14 6.80 14.88
C GLY A 150 -1.62 7.18 14.80
N THR A 151 -2.50 6.23 14.46
CA THR A 151 -3.94 6.44 14.33
C THR A 151 -4.71 5.39 15.12
N ASP A 152 -5.89 5.77 15.61
CA ASP A 152 -6.82 4.84 16.28
C ASP A 152 -7.53 3.92 15.28
N PHE A 153 -7.67 4.35 14.04
CA PHE A 153 -8.25 3.57 12.93
C PHE A 153 -7.52 3.86 11.62
N SER A 154 -7.65 2.97 10.65
CA SER A 154 -7.06 3.13 9.33
C SER A 154 -8.01 2.66 8.22
N ILE A 155 -7.93 3.31 7.07
CA ILE A 155 -8.52 2.83 5.83
C ILE A 155 -7.34 2.53 4.91
N VAL A 156 -7.22 1.26 4.52
CA VAL A 156 -6.12 0.80 3.67
C VAL A 156 -6.65 0.52 2.27
N SER A 157 -6.05 1.15 1.27
CA SER A 157 -6.37 0.92 -0.14
C SER A 157 -5.27 0.10 -0.79
N ASN A 158 -5.62 -1.11 -1.24
CA ASN A 158 -4.75 -2.01 -1.97
C ASN A 158 -5.18 -2.11 -3.43
N ALA A 159 -4.40 -1.49 -4.31
CA ALA A 159 -4.59 -1.56 -5.76
C ALA A 159 -3.75 -2.68 -6.43
N GLY A 160 -3.06 -3.52 -5.65
CA GLY A 160 -2.25 -4.62 -6.14
C GLY A 160 -3.07 -5.69 -6.86
N ASN A 161 -2.52 -6.24 -7.93
CA ASN A 161 -3.07 -7.39 -8.62
C ASN A 161 -2.40 -8.66 -8.08
N ALA A 162 -3.15 -9.49 -7.37
CA ALA A 162 -2.62 -10.69 -6.72
C ALA A 162 -2.42 -11.89 -7.67
N GLU A 163 -2.88 -11.81 -8.92
CA GLU A 163 -2.76 -12.91 -9.88
C GLU A 163 -1.40 -12.83 -10.62
N LEU A 164 -0.43 -13.56 -10.11
CA LEU A 164 0.81 -13.84 -10.84
C LEU A 164 0.52 -14.92 -11.88
N ASN A 165 0.64 -14.56 -13.15
CA ASN A 165 0.63 -15.56 -14.22
C ASN A 165 2.02 -16.24 -14.34
N ASP A 166 2.08 -17.40 -14.96
CA ASP A 166 3.31 -18.19 -15.19
C ASP A 166 4.04 -17.84 -16.50
N GLU A 167 3.55 -16.84 -17.24
CA GLU A 167 4.16 -16.44 -18.51
C GLU A 167 5.53 -15.80 -18.30
N GLY A 168 6.46 -16.09 -19.20
CA GLY A 168 7.77 -15.42 -19.31
C GLY A 168 8.84 -15.88 -18.31
N MET A 169 8.66 -17.02 -17.60
CA MET A 169 9.69 -17.57 -16.70
C MET A 169 10.93 -18.12 -17.41
N GLU A 170 10.90 -18.24 -18.73
CA GLU A 170 12.01 -18.73 -19.55
C GLU A 170 13.17 -17.73 -19.62
N ASN A 171 12.91 -16.46 -19.34
CA ASN A 171 13.90 -15.39 -19.39
C ASN A 171 14.32 -14.98 -17.97
N VAL A 172 15.64 -14.96 -17.72
CA VAL A 172 16.21 -14.63 -16.40
C VAL A 172 15.77 -13.26 -15.90
N ILE A 173 15.68 -12.25 -16.77
CA ILE A 173 15.25 -10.90 -16.38
C ILE A 173 13.78 -10.93 -15.94
N THR A 174 12.92 -11.58 -16.70
CA THR A 174 11.50 -11.73 -16.37
C THR A 174 11.30 -12.56 -15.11
N LEU A 175 12.12 -13.61 -14.91
CA LEU A 175 12.10 -14.42 -13.70
C LEU A 175 12.46 -13.59 -12.47
N LEU A 176 13.54 -12.79 -12.53
CA LEU A 176 13.93 -11.89 -11.43
C LEU A 176 12.83 -10.88 -11.09
N TYR A 177 12.20 -10.32 -12.13
CA TYR A 177 11.05 -9.42 -11.96
C TYR A 177 9.89 -10.11 -11.22
N LYS A 178 9.53 -11.32 -11.64
CA LYS A 178 8.47 -12.10 -10.98
C LYS A 178 8.81 -12.50 -9.56
N VAL A 179 10.06 -12.82 -9.27
CA VAL A 179 10.52 -13.08 -7.89
C VAL A 179 10.32 -11.85 -7.02
N MET A 180 10.61 -10.67 -7.52
CA MET A 180 10.36 -9.43 -6.78
C MET A 180 8.87 -9.17 -6.55
N GLU A 181 8.03 -9.31 -7.58
CA GLU A 181 6.58 -9.22 -7.42
C GLU A 181 6.07 -10.21 -6.36
N LEU A 182 6.57 -11.44 -6.37
CA LEU A 182 6.21 -12.46 -5.39
C LEU A 182 6.62 -12.06 -3.97
N LEU A 183 7.79 -11.46 -3.78
CA LEU A 183 8.25 -10.97 -2.48
C LEU A 183 7.40 -9.79 -2.00
N MET A 184 7.10 -8.83 -2.87
CA MET A 184 6.22 -7.69 -2.55
C MET A 184 4.81 -8.17 -2.18
N ASN A 185 4.24 -9.11 -2.93
CA ASN A 185 2.94 -9.71 -2.62
C ASN A 185 2.97 -10.49 -1.29
N ARG A 186 4.10 -11.10 -0.95
CA ARG A 186 4.26 -11.74 0.37
C ARG A 186 4.24 -10.72 1.49
N ILE A 187 4.96 -9.61 1.36
CA ILE A 187 4.95 -8.50 2.32
C ILE A 187 3.54 -7.96 2.48
N GLU A 188 2.85 -7.68 1.38
CA GLU A 188 1.46 -7.25 1.36
C GLU A 188 0.54 -8.20 2.15
N LYS A 189 0.61 -9.51 1.86
CA LYS A 189 -0.19 -10.52 2.58
C LYS A 189 0.14 -10.61 4.06
N MET A 190 1.41 -10.42 4.44
CA MET A 190 1.81 -10.38 5.85
C MET A 190 1.27 -9.13 6.55
N GLN A 191 1.33 -7.97 5.91
CA GLN A 191 0.79 -6.71 6.43
C GLN A 191 -0.74 -6.77 6.54
N MET A 192 -1.42 -7.27 5.51
CA MET A 192 -2.86 -7.50 5.54
C MET A 192 -3.26 -8.44 6.70
N ARG A 193 -2.54 -9.55 6.88
CA ARG A 193 -2.78 -10.46 8.01
C ARG A 193 -2.60 -9.76 9.35
N LYS A 194 -1.56 -8.96 9.50
CA LYS A 194 -1.32 -8.18 10.72
C LYS A 194 -2.43 -7.15 10.96
N ALA A 195 -2.88 -6.46 9.92
CA ALA A 195 -3.90 -5.42 10.03
C ALA A 195 -5.31 -5.97 10.30
N LEU A 196 -5.66 -7.14 9.72
CA LEU A 196 -7.02 -7.69 9.75
C LEU A 196 -7.18 -8.93 10.63
N TYR A 197 -6.12 -9.72 10.81
CA TYR A 197 -6.21 -11.08 11.35
C TYR A 197 -5.26 -11.33 12.53
N GLN A 198 -4.65 -10.30 13.14
CA GLN A 198 -4.00 -10.51 14.42
C GLN A 198 -5.05 -10.63 15.51
N PRO A 199 -5.08 -11.74 16.28
CA PRO A 199 -5.95 -11.86 17.43
C PRO A 199 -5.63 -10.72 18.39
N MET A 200 -6.67 -10.10 18.94
CA MET A 200 -6.50 -9.15 20.02
C MET A 200 -6.02 -9.92 21.25
N GLU A 201 -4.82 -9.59 21.74
CA GLU A 201 -4.35 -10.19 22.99
C GLU A 201 -5.27 -9.76 24.14
N PRO A 202 -5.84 -10.72 24.91
CA PRO A 202 -6.84 -10.40 25.94
C PRO A 202 -6.30 -9.60 27.12
N GLN A 203 -5.01 -9.32 27.17
CA GLN A 203 -4.31 -8.84 28.39
C GLN A 203 -4.00 -7.35 28.41
N ILE A 204 -4.34 -6.57 27.39
CA ILE A 204 -4.05 -5.14 27.38
C ILE A 204 -5.37 -4.36 27.21
N GLU A 205 -6.17 -4.32 28.27
CA GLU A 205 -7.41 -3.54 28.36
C GLU A 205 -7.24 -2.02 28.16
N MET A 206 -6.02 -1.51 28.04
CA MET A 206 -5.74 -0.07 27.89
C MET A 206 -5.18 0.34 26.54
N GLU A 207 -4.92 -0.58 25.63
CA GLU A 207 -4.49 -0.22 24.28
C GLU A 207 -5.70 -0.22 23.34
N LYS A 208 -6.13 0.97 22.94
CA LYS A 208 -7.20 1.15 21.94
C LYS A 208 -6.95 0.21 20.75
N ASP A 209 -7.92 -0.65 20.50
CA ASP A 209 -7.87 -1.61 19.40
C ASP A 209 -7.72 -0.88 18.09
N LYS A 210 -6.66 -1.21 17.36
CA LYS A 210 -6.47 -0.69 16.01
C LYS A 210 -7.56 -1.25 15.11
N ARG A 211 -8.29 -0.36 14.46
CA ARG A 211 -9.41 -0.68 13.58
C ARG A 211 -9.00 -0.42 12.15
N CYS A 212 -9.27 -1.37 11.27
CA CYS A 212 -8.88 -1.27 9.88
C CYS A 212 -10.04 -1.63 8.95
N ALA A 213 -10.39 -0.70 8.07
CA ALA A 213 -11.17 -1.00 6.88
C ALA A 213 -10.21 -1.24 5.71
N TYR A 214 -10.20 -2.46 5.19
CA TYR A 214 -9.29 -2.86 4.12
C TYR A 214 -10.03 -2.96 2.80
N VAL A 215 -9.58 -2.22 1.80
CA VAL A 215 -10.16 -2.15 0.47
C VAL A 215 -9.17 -2.77 -0.52
N ALA A 216 -9.58 -3.81 -1.22
CA ALA A 216 -8.71 -4.49 -2.19
C ALA A 216 -9.36 -4.61 -3.57
N LEU A 217 -8.64 -4.16 -4.59
CA LEU A 217 -9.08 -4.18 -5.99
C LEU A 217 -9.58 -5.57 -6.44
N MET A 218 -8.95 -6.64 -5.96
CA MET A 218 -9.24 -8.00 -6.37
C MET A 218 -10.46 -8.62 -5.67
N TRP A 219 -10.98 -8.00 -4.62
CA TRP A 219 -12.12 -8.55 -3.91
C TRP A 219 -13.41 -8.38 -4.73
N THR A 220 -14.09 -9.51 -4.94
CA THR A 220 -15.36 -9.52 -5.67
C THR A 220 -16.43 -8.76 -4.89
N PRO A 221 -17.13 -7.80 -5.50
CA PRO A 221 -18.23 -7.10 -4.85
C PRO A 221 -19.45 -8.01 -4.72
N SER A 222 -19.55 -8.72 -3.60
CA SER A 222 -20.61 -9.72 -3.35
C SER A 222 -20.90 -9.86 -1.85
N GLU A 223 -21.99 -10.53 -1.51
CA GLU A 223 -22.39 -10.87 -0.14
C GLU A 223 -21.34 -11.70 0.61
N ARG A 224 -20.40 -12.33 -0.08
CA ARG A 224 -19.29 -13.07 0.57
C ARG A 224 -18.46 -12.21 1.52
N ALA A 225 -18.49 -10.88 1.37
CA ALA A 225 -17.85 -9.98 2.32
C ALA A 225 -18.49 -10.09 3.71
N ILE A 226 -19.82 -10.28 3.79
CA ILE A 226 -20.54 -10.43 5.05
C ILE A 226 -20.26 -11.82 5.67
N ASP A 227 -20.21 -12.85 4.85
CA ASP A 227 -19.80 -14.19 5.33
C ASP A 227 -18.35 -14.16 5.86
N GLY A 228 -17.46 -13.44 5.18
CA GLY A 228 -16.10 -13.18 5.65
C GLY A 228 -16.07 -12.44 6.98
N TYR A 229 -16.92 -11.44 7.16
CA TYR A 229 -17.05 -10.71 8.41
C TYR A 229 -17.52 -11.62 9.57
N LEU A 230 -18.52 -12.47 9.35
CA LEU A 230 -18.96 -13.45 10.34
C LEU A 230 -17.87 -14.48 10.65
N ASN A 231 -17.06 -14.89 9.67
CA ASN A 231 -15.88 -15.72 9.91
C ASN A 231 -14.85 -15.00 10.79
N ASN A 232 -14.64 -13.70 10.57
CA ASN A 232 -13.74 -12.91 11.39
C ASN A 232 -14.23 -12.79 12.84
N ILE A 233 -15.56 -12.70 13.09
CA ILE A 233 -16.12 -12.79 14.45
C ILE A 233 -15.85 -14.18 15.06
N GLN A 234 -16.08 -15.23 14.29
CA GLN A 234 -15.81 -16.61 14.70
C GLN A 234 -14.34 -16.82 15.12
N ASP A 235 -13.41 -16.19 14.42
CA ASP A 235 -11.98 -16.31 14.69
C ASP A 235 -11.48 -15.24 15.70
N SER A 236 -12.39 -14.53 16.38
CA SER A 236 -12.09 -13.48 17.40
C SER A 236 -11.28 -12.30 16.86
N LEU A 237 -11.48 -11.95 15.60
CA LEU A 237 -10.75 -10.88 14.92
C LEU A 237 -11.53 -9.56 14.85
N VAL A 238 -12.80 -9.56 15.26
CA VAL A 238 -13.67 -8.38 15.27
C VAL A 238 -13.93 -7.97 16.72
N PRO A 239 -13.65 -6.71 17.09
CA PRO A 239 -13.93 -6.20 18.41
C PRO A 239 -15.42 -6.27 18.78
N ARG A 240 -15.69 -6.42 20.07
CA ARG A 240 -17.06 -6.52 20.60
C ARG A 240 -17.94 -5.35 20.15
N TYR A 241 -17.49 -4.12 20.37
CA TYR A 241 -18.25 -2.92 20.01
C TYR A 241 -18.51 -2.80 18.49
N VAL A 242 -17.67 -3.42 17.62
CA VAL A 242 -17.88 -3.43 16.15
C VAL A 242 -18.98 -4.41 15.77
N TYR A 243 -18.97 -5.64 16.31
CA TYR A 243 -20.03 -6.59 15.95
C TYR A 243 -21.36 -6.27 16.62
N GLU A 244 -21.36 -5.66 17.84
CA GLU A 244 -22.57 -5.16 18.48
C GLU A 244 -23.19 -3.99 17.69
N ALA A 245 -22.37 -3.08 17.14
CA ALA A 245 -22.84 -2.02 16.27
C ALA A 245 -23.44 -2.54 14.95
N ASN A 246 -23.03 -3.73 14.52
CA ASN A 246 -23.58 -4.42 13.36
C ASN A 246 -24.70 -5.42 13.75
N GLY A 247 -25.26 -5.29 14.97
CA GLY A 247 -26.44 -6.04 15.43
C GLY A 247 -26.19 -7.45 15.94
N ILE A 248 -24.94 -7.89 16.02
CA ILE A 248 -24.58 -9.20 16.56
C ILE A 248 -24.36 -9.07 18.06
N ASN A 249 -25.19 -9.76 18.87
CA ASN A 249 -25.02 -9.76 20.32
C ASN A 249 -23.93 -10.76 20.78
N GLU A 250 -23.53 -10.65 22.07
CA GLU A 250 -22.47 -11.49 22.65
C GLU A 250 -22.78 -12.98 22.59
N GLU A 251 -24.03 -13.38 22.81
CA GLU A 251 -24.44 -14.79 22.73
C GLU A 251 -24.25 -15.34 21.31
N GLN A 252 -24.67 -14.58 20.31
CA GLN A 252 -24.48 -14.96 18.91
C GLN A 252 -22.98 -15.01 18.54
N ALA A 253 -22.19 -14.03 18.98
CA ALA A 253 -20.75 -14.00 18.75
C ALA A 253 -20.05 -15.21 19.41
N GLU A 254 -20.43 -15.55 20.64
CA GLU A 254 -19.87 -16.72 21.34
C GLU A 254 -20.23 -18.03 20.65
N ARG A 255 -21.46 -18.18 20.18
CA ARG A 255 -21.88 -19.37 19.40
C ARG A 255 -21.18 -19.48 18.05
N LEU A 256 -20.84 -18.33 17.41
CA LEU A 256 -19.97 -18.30 16.23
C LEU A 256 -18.57 -18.83 16.58
N ARG A 257 -17.95 -18.33 17.66
CA ARG A 257 -16.60 -18.75 18.12
C ARG A 257 -16.54 -20.23 18.45
N GLN A 258 -17.56 -20.74 19.12
CA GLN A 258 -17.68 -22.16 19.48
C GLN A 258 -18.07 -23.04 18.29
N ARG A 259 -18.42 -22.46 17.13
CA ARG A 259 -18.89 -23.17 15.94
C ARG A 259 -20.14 -24.05 16.20
N THR A 260 -21.01 -23.59 17.12
CA THR A 260 -22.21 -24.29 17.52
C THR A 260 -23.47 -23.79 16.79
N MET A 261 -23.36 -22.78 15.97
CA MET A 261 -24.47 -22.26 15.16
C MET A 261 -24.86 -23.23 14.05
N THR A 262 -26.16 -23.40 13.85
CA THR A 262 -26.71 -24.04 12.66
C THR A 262 -26.54 -23.12 11.44
N GLN A 263 -26.70 -23.67 10.24
CA GLN A 263 -26.68 -22.88 9.01
C GLN A 263 -27.80 -21.81 8.99
N GLU A 264 -28.97 -22.12 9.54
CA GLU A 264 -30.10 -21.20 9.60
C GLU A 264 -29.83 -20.03 10.55
N GLU A 265 -29.29 -20.30 11.74
CA GLU A 265 -28.90 -19.25 12.69
C GLU A 265 -27.80 -18.33 12.12
N ARG A 266 -26.84 -18.93 11.42
CA ARG A 266 -25.79 -18.15 10.74
C ARG A 266 -26.37 -17.27 9.63
N ARG A 267 -27.36 -17.76 8.88
CA ARG A 267 -28.09 -17.00 7.88
C ARG A 267 -28.85 -15.82 8.51
N GLN A 268 -29.48 -16.06 9.67
CA GLN A 268 -30.13 -14.97 10.43
C GLN A 268 -29.14 -13.89 10.85
N CYS A 269 -27.94 -14.25 11.34
CA CYS A 269 -26.88 -13.30 11.61
C CYS A 269 -26.45 -12.52 10.34
N ASN A 270 -26.38 -13.18 9.18
CA ASN A 270 -26.05 -12.51 7.92
C ASN A 270 -27.11 -11.46 7.57
N GLU A 271 -28.41 -11.78 7.69
CA GLU A 271 -29.50 -10.82 7.44
C GLU A 271 -29.51 -9.66 8.45
N ILE A 272 -29.19 -9.89 9.72
CA ILE A 272 -29.05 -8.84 10.73
C ILE A 272 -27.92 -7.88 10.32
N VAL A 273 -26.74 -8.40 9.95
CA VAL A 273 -25.62 -7.56 9.50
C VAL A 273 -25.99 -6.77 8.25
N LYS A 274 -26.67 -7.39 7.27
CA LYS A 274 -27.16 -6.72 6.05
C LYS A 274 -28.03 -5.51 6.36
N GLU A 275 -28.94 -5.65 7.31
CA GLU A 275 -29.81 -4.55 7.73
C GLU A 275 -29.00 -3.39 8.31
N HIS A 276 -28.09 -3.67 9.25
CA HIS A 276 -27.28 -2.66 9.94
C HIS A 276 -26.33 -1.91 9.01
N ILE A 277 -25.69 -2.63 8.07
CA ILE A 277 -24.82 -2.00 7.06
C ILE A 277 -25.58 -1.40 5.88
N LYS A 278 -26.91 -1.41 5.90
CA LYS A 278 -27.77 -0.93 4.82
C LYS A 278 -27.39 -1.55 3.47
N TRP A 279 -27.32 -2.88 3.43
CA TRP A 279 -26.91 -3.64 2.25
C TRP A 279 -27.78 -3.36 1.03
N ALA A 280 -29.07 -3.11 1.20
CA ALA A 280 -30.00 -2.79 0.12
C ALA A 280 -29.53 -1.57 -0.68
N GLU A 281 -29.06 -0.50 -0.01
CA GLU A 281 -28.52 0.68 -0.67
C GLU A 281 -27.28 0.36 -1.53
N LEU A 282 -26.41 -0.52 -1.02
CA LEU A 282 -25.22 -0.97 -1.74
C LEU A 282 -25.58 -1.80 -2.98
N CYS A 283 -26.73 -2.48 -2.96
CA CYS A 283 -27.21 -3.31 -4.06
C CYS A 283 -27.96 -2.54 -5.16
N GLU A 284 -28.38 -1.31 -4.93
CA GLU A 284 -29.10 -0.52 -5.94
C GLU A 284 -28.36 -0.43 -7.29
N ASN A 285 -27.04 -0.41 -7.25
CA ASN A 285 -26.18 -0.33 -8.43
C ASN A 285 -25.26 -1.54 -8.60
N GLN A 286 -25.61 -2.70 -8.05
CA GLN A 286 -24.71 -3.87 -7.98
C GLN A 286 -24.21 -4.32 -9.36
N ASN A 287 -25.06 -4.34 -10.37
CA ASN A 287 -24.65 -4.71 -11.75
C ASN A 287 -23.56 -3.78 -12.27
N ARG A 288 -23.70 -2.46 -12.05
CA ARG A 288 -22.69 -1.45 -12.42
C ARG A 288 -21.36 -1.69 -11.68
N VAL A 289 -21.42 -2.06 -10.41
CA VAL A 289 -20.23 -2.34 -9.58
C VAL A 289 -19.54 -3.63 -10.04
N ILE A 290 -20.30 -4.68 -10.39
CA ILE A 290 -19.74 -5.92 -10.94
C ILE A 290 -19.05 -5.68 -12.29
N GLU A 291 -19.68 -4.90 -13.18
CA GLU A 291 -19.06 -4.49 -14.45
C GLU A 291 -17.78 -3.66 -14.21
N ALA A 292 -17.82 -2.74 -13.25
CA ALA A 292 -16.67 -1.94 -12.88
C ALA A 292 -15.53 -2.83 -12.35
N TRP A 293 -15.81 -3.79 -11.48
CA TRP A 293 -14.84 -4.76 -11.00
C TRP A 293 -14.24 -5.60 -12.13
N ALA A 294 -15.07 -6.11 -13.04
CA ALA A 294 -14.61 -6.91 -14.17
C ALA A 294 -13.64 -6.13 -15.10
N ARG A 295 -13.78 -4.82 -15.17
CA ARG A 295 -12.86 -3.93 -15.91
C ARG A 295 -11.64 -3.57 -15.08
N ALA A 296 -11.84 -3.16 -13.82
CA ALA A 296 -10.80 -2.67 -12.92
C ALA A 296 -9.71 -3.72 -12.67
N LYS A 297 -10.09 -4.99 -12.47
CA LYS A 297 -9.13 -6.08 -12.24
C LYS A 297 -8.17 -6.34 -13.41
N ASN A 298 -8.51 -5.88 -14.62
CA ASN A 298 -7.68 -6.02 -15.82
C ASN A 298 -6.83 -4.76 -16.09
N VAL A 299 -6.91 -3.74 -15.25
CA VAL A 299 -6.05 -2.56 -15.35
C VAL A 299 -4.66 -2.92 -14.85
N GLY A 300 -3.70 -3.00 -15.77
CA GLY A 300 -2.32 -3.34 -15.43
C GLY A 300 -1.55 -2.16 -14.86
N THR A 301 -0.60 -2.45 -13.99
CA THR A 301 0.39 -1.48 -13.52
C THR A 301 1.38 -1.22 -14.65
N ASN A 302 1.22 -0.11 -15.36
CA ASN A 302 2.09 0.30 -16.45
C ASN A 302 2.15 1.82 -16.58
N LEU A 303 3.10 2.33 -17.36
CA LEU A 303 3.31 3.77 -17.57
C LEU A 303 2.40 4.38 -18.65
N LYS A 304 1.38 3.66 -19.11
CA LYS A 304 0.41 4.19 -20.07
C LYS A 304 -0.70 4.94 -19.35
N GLY A 305 -1.16 6.03 -19.96
CA GLY A 305 -2.32 6.77 -19.45
C GLY A 305 -3.58 5.89 -19.43
N LEU A 306 -4.33 5.96 -18.34
CA LEU A 306 -5.58 5.23 -18.19
C LEU A 306 -6.66 5.84 -19.07
N LYS A 307 -7.50 5.01 -19.66
CA LYS A 307 -8.72 5.46 -20.37
C LYS A 307 -9.75 5.94 -19.36
N LYS A 308 -10.60 6.90 -19.76
CA LYS A 308 -11.68 7.41 -18.90
C LYS A 308 -12.61 6.30 -18.38
N THR A 309 -12.84 5.25 -19.18
CA THR A 309 -13.63 4.08 -18.77
C THR A 309 -12.95 3.24 -17.69
N GLU A 310 -11.63 3.13 -17.71
CA GLU A 310 -10.84 2.44 -16.70
C GLU A 310 -10.82 3.24 -15.39
N ILE A 311 -10.61 4.57 -15.48
CA ILE A 311 -10.68 5.47 -14.33
C ILE A 311 -12.05 5.38 -13.65
N ASN A 312 -13.13 5.50 -14.42
CA ASN A 312 -14.49 5.41 -13.88
C ASN A 312 -14.76 4.04 -13.21
N ALA A 313 -14.25 2.95 -13.79
CA ALA A 313 -14.39 1.62 -13.21
C ALA A 313 -13.66 1.50 -11.87
N LEU A 314 -12.41 1.97 -11.79
CA LEU A 314 -11.63 1.99 -10.56
C LEU A 314 -12.30 2.82 -9.47
N VAL A 315 -12.78 4.03 -9.80
CA VAL A 315 -13.47 4.91 -8.85
C VAL A 315 -14.77 4.27 -8.36
N THR A 316 -15.63 3.78 -9.26
CA THR A 316 -16.91 3.14 -8.88
C THR A 316 -16.68 1.95 -7.94
N LEU A 317 -15.68 1.11 -8.22
CA LEU A 317 -15.36 -0.03 -7.38
C LEU A 317 -14.82 0.39 -6.03
N ALA A 318 -13.87 1.34 -6.01
CA ALA A 318 -13.26 1.83 -4.77
C ALA A 318 -14.27 2.49 -3.84
N GLU A 319 -15.17 3.31 -4.36
CA GLU A 319 -16.26 3.93 -3.59
C GLU A 319 -17.14 2.86 -2.93
N TRP A 320 -17.63 1.92 -3.71
CA TRP A 320 -18.49 0.84 -3.20
C TRP A 320 -17.80 0.00 -2.12
N GLN A 321 -16.57 -0.44 -2.40
CA GLN A 321 -15.82 -1.25 -1.44
C GLN A 321 -15.48 -0.47 -0.16
N THR A 322 -15.14 0.82 -0.28
CA THR A 322 -14.83 1.65 0.88
C THR A 322 -16.07 1.78 1.77
N ILE A 323 -17.24 2.09 1.21
CA ILE A 323 -18.48 2.19 1.98
C ILE A 323 -18.79 0.87 2.68
N LEU A 324 -18.69 -0.27 1.97
CA LEU A 324 -18.92 -1.58 2.57
C LEU A 324 -17.95 -1.87 3.73
N GLN A 325 -16.65 -1.70 3.51
CA GLN A 325 -15.64 -2.04 4.52
C GLN A 325 -15.70 -1.10 5.73
N VAL A 326 -15.99 0.18 5.53
CA VAL A 326 -16.21 1.14 6.63
C VAL A 326 -17.46 0.76 7.41
N ARG A 327 -18.59 0.43 6.77
CA ARG A 327 -19.81 -0.02 7.46
C ARG A 327 -19.59 -1.30 8.26
N LEU A 328 -18.80 -2.25 7.76
CA LEU A 328 -18.50 -3.50 8.46
C LEU A 328 -17.51 -3.33 9.62
N HIS A 329 -16.43 -2.56 9.43
CA HIS A 329 -15.29 -2.57 10.35
C HIS A 329 -15.10 -1.26 11.14
N LEU A 330 -15.69 -0.15 10.69
CA LEU A 330 -15.60 1.17 11.32
C LEU A 330 -17.00 1.80 11.49
N PRO A 331 -18.01 1.08 12.02
CA PRO A 331 -19.40 1.56 12.07
C PRO A 331 -19.55 2.86 12.87
N HIS A 332 -18.71 3.11 13.87
CA HIS A 332 -18.71 4.33 14.66
C HIS A 332 -18.47 5.61 13.84
N LEU A 333 -17.73 5.53 12.72
CA LEU A 333 -17.52 6.70 11.85
C LEU A 333 -18.80 7.13 11.11
N ILE A 334 -19.81 6.28 11.07
CA ILE A 334 -21.07 6.55 10.37
C ILE A 334 -22.18 6.93 11.34
N HIS A 335 -22.15 6.39 12.57
CA HIS A 335 -23.20 6.60 13.57
C HIS A 335 -23.01 7.84 14.44
N GLU A 336 -21.82 8.47 14.45
CA GLU A 336 -21.58 9.72 15.23
C GLU A 336 -22.13 10.99 14.54
N GLN A 337 -22.83 10.88 13.42
CA GLN A 337 -23.45 12.03 12.71
C GLN A 337 -24.97 12.14 12.90
N VAL A 338 -25.54 11.51 13.94
CA VAL A 338 -26.96 11.65 14.27
C VAL A 338 -27.12 12.33 15.63
#